data_467736ee138a6eab2560ec2cdeca81ad
#
_entry.id   467736ee138a6eab2560ec2cdeca81ad
#
_cell.length_a   1.000
_cell.length_b   1.000
_cell.length_c   1.000
_cell.angle_alpha   90.00
_cell.angle_beta   90.00
_cell.angle_gamma   90.00
#
_symmetry.space_group_name_H-M   'P 1'
#
loop_
_entity.id
_entity.type
_entity.pdbx_description
1 polymer ?
#
loop_
_entity_poly.entity_id
_entity_poly.type
_entity_poly.pdbx_seq_one_letter_code
_entity_poly.pdbx_strand_id
1 'polypeptide(L)'
;MIYLNRLKKVNESTVIDYPNQFKNFFENLDTKEGTLICCHQSQGNNLTWFVYRKNDHKIRIEVRDEKNVQYSYLDLEDCFVGSEVTFKGFSDNRIIVSLTAGQDGSQDFCLECLNHELSVRHQFPRDLAYVFTIDEESSLLVNFYTTEFYKISNHDFQIKSSQRFPVFAQDGLSNVWKINNSYGVFSTTEERWFVFHLKTLELVDEMMLDKCRGEYSGVDTLFQTSNQLIFRRYRYNEGTKEVEYMSVEKNDLANIIEQS
;
A
#
# COMPACT_ATOMS: atom_id res chain seq x y z
N MET A 1 8.53 10.26 -22.26
CA MET A 1 9.46 9.69 -21.25
C MET A 1 9.70 10.73 -20.17
N ILE A 2 9.32 10.41 -18.94
CA ILE A 2 9.38 11.32 -17.78
C ILE A 2 10.73 11.13 -17.09
N TYR A 3 11.55 12.17 -17.00
CA TYR A 3 12.87 12.11 -16.35
C TYR A 3 12.80 12.66 -14.93
N LEU A 4 13.09 11.82 -13.93
CA LEU A 4 13.26 12.22 -12.54
C LEU A 4 14.70 12.66 -12.27
N ASN A 5 14.94 13.96 -12.30
CA ASN A 5 16.25 14.57 -12.03
C ASN A 5 16.33 15.33 -10.69
N ARG A 6 15.28 15.22 -9.84
CA ARG A 6 15.17 15.94 -8.57
C ARG A 6 15.12 15.01 -7.35
N LEU A 7 15.85 13.90 -7.42
CA LEU A 7 15.95 12.99 -6.28
C LEU A 7 16.83 13.62 -5.18
N LYS A 8 16.32 13.60 -3.94
CA LYS A 8 17.08 14.04 -2.76
C LYS A 8 17.63 12.82 -2.02
N LYS A 9 18.89 12.89 -1.60
CA LYS A 9 19.48 11.85 -0.76
C LYS A 9 18.80 11.83 0.61
N VAL A 10 18.42 10.63 1.06
CA VAL A 10 17.76 10.40 2.37
C VAL A 10 18.74 9.65 3.26
N ASN A 11 18.78 9.99 4.54
CA ASN A 11 19.63 9.31 5.49
C ASN A 11 19.07 7.90 5.76
N GLU A 12 19.94 6.90 5.77
CA GLU A 12 19.61 5.51 6.04
C GLU A 12 18.83 5.32 7.36
N SER A 13 19.23 6.03 8.43
CA SER A 13 18.53 6.00 9.72
C SER A 13 17.06 6.41 9.59
N THR A 14 16.75 7.43 8.77
CA THR A 14 15.38 7.88 8.54
C THR A 14 14.54 6.81 7.82
N VAL A 15 15.17 6.04 6.92
CA VAL A 15 14.48 4.98 6.14
C VAL A 15 14.24 3.74 7.01
N ILE A 16 15.19 3.40 7.86
CA ILE A 16 15.09 2.23 8.77
C ILE A 16 14.07 2.49 9.87
N ASP A 17 13.97 3.70 10.38
CA ASP A 17 13.03 4.05 11.45
C ASP A 17 11.57 4.12 10.97
N TYR A 18 11.31 4.34 9.68
CA TYR A 18 9.95 4.41 9.15
C TYR A 18 9.14 3.12 9.34
N PRO A 19 9.64 1.94 8.95
CA PRO A 19 8.98 0.66 9.27
C PRO A 19 8.99 0.34 10.76
N ASN A 20 10.05 0.74 11.49
CA ASN A 20 10.23 0.44 12.91
C ASN A 20 9.36 1.32 13.82
N GLN A 21 8.97 2.53 13.41
CA GLN A 21 8.01 3.35 14.16
C GLN A 21 6.67 2.63 14.36
N PHE A 22 6.30 1.77 13.43
CA PHE A 22 5.12 0.90 13.58
C PHE A 22 5.43 -0.43 14.28
N LYS A 23 6.65 -0.98 14.13
CA LYS A 23 7.07 -2.23 14.77
C LYS A 23 7.36 -2.08 16.27
N ASN A 24 8.00 -1.00 16.69
CA ASN A 24 8.38 -0.79 18.10
C ASN A 24 7.20 -0.55 19.04
N PHE A 25 6.02 -0.24 18.52
CA PHE A 25 4.81 -0.11 19.33
C PHE A 25 4.23 -1.46 19.77
N PHE A 26 4.65 -2.59 19.14
CA PHE A 26 3.94 -3.86 19.23
C PHE A 26 4.79 -5.10 19.57
N GLU A 27 6.09 -4.99 19.68
CA GLU A 27 6.92 -6.10 20.17
C GLU A 27 6.60 -6.36 21.66
N ASN A 28 5.73 -7.35 21.93
CA ASN A 28 5.38 -7.91 23.24
C ASN A 28 4.06 -7.47 23.92
N LEU A 29 3.02 -7.14 23.22
CA LEU A 29 1.71 -7.01 23.83
C LEU A 29 0.88 -8.31 23.66
N ASP A 30 1.28 -9.36 24.36
CA ASP A 30 0.37 -10.46 24.63
C ASP A 30 -0.74 -9.96 25.55
N THR A 31 -1.93 -9.90 25.02
CA THR A 31 -3.13 -9.49 25.75
C THR A 31 -4.04 -10.69 25.98
N LYS A 32 -5.03 -10.55 26.85
CA LYS A 32 -6.11 -11.56 27.02
C LYS A 32 -6.85 -11.79 25.69
N GLU A 33 -6.78 -10.81 24.77
CA GLU A 33 -7.46 -10.83 23.49
C GLU A 33 -6.64 -11.52 22.38
N GLY A 34 -5.41 -11.89 22.63
CA GLY A 34 -4.46 -12.49 21.68
C GLY A 34 -3.24 -11.62 21.47
N THR A 35 -2.40 -11.98 20.51
CA THR A 35 -1.21 -11.20 20.17
C THR A 35 -1.60 -10.01 19.29
N LEU A 36 -1.33 -8.80 19.75
CA LEU A 36 -1.57 -7.59 18.96
C LEU A 36 -0.61 -7.56 17.76
N ILE A 37 -1.15 -7.43 16.55
CA ILE A 37 -0.38 -7.42 15.31
C ILE A 37 -0.18 -6.00 14.80
N CYS A 38 -1.25 -5.21 14.74
CA CYS A 38 -1.20 -3.83 14.26
C CYS A 38 -2.34 -2.99 14.83
N CYS A 39 -2.19 -1.68 14.76
CA CYS A 39 -3.27 -0.74 15.03
C CYS A 39 -3.26 0.43 14.04
N HIS A 40 -4.39 1.12 13.95
CA HIS A 40 -4.57 2.30 13.13
C HIS A 40 -5.50 3.28 13.83
N GLN A 41 -5.15 4.56 13.84
CA GLN A 41 -6.00 5.62 14.35
C GLN A 41 -6.63 6.38 13.17
N SER A 42 -7.96 6.40 13.12
CA SER A 42 -8.72 7.22 12.19
C SER A 42 -8.54 8.70 12.51
N GLN A 43 -8.33 9.52 11.49
CA GLN A 43 -8.09 10.95 11.69
C GLN A 43 -9.38 11.75 11.94
N GLY A 44 -10.53 11.28 11.47
CA GLY A 44 -11.79 12.04 11.48
C GLY A 44 -12.71 11.79 12.68
N ASN A 45 -12.69 10.60 13.29
CA ASN A 45 -13.65 10.20 14.33
C ASN A 45 -13.02 9.71 15.63
N ASN A 46 -11.70 9.87 15.79
CA ASN A 46 -10.93 9.45 16.98
C ASN A 46 -11.07 7.96 17.35
N LEU A 47 -11.48 7.12 16.40
CA LEU A 47 -11.52 5.68 16.60
C LEU A 47 -10.14 5.06 16.36
N THR A 48 -9.75 4.15 17.24
CA THR A 48 -8.54 3.35 17.07
C THR A 48 -8.91 1.90 16.80
N TRP A 49 -8.39 1.37 15.72
CA TRP A 49 -8.60 0.01 15.26
C TRP A 49 -7.41 -0.85 15.65
N PHE A 50 -7.67 -2.03 16.19
CA PHE A 50 -6.66 -2.98 16.61
C PHE A 50 -6.91 -4.33 15.93
N VAL A 51 -5.84 -5.01 15.54
CA VAL A 51 -5.92 -6.39 15.04
C VAL A 51 -5.10 -7.29 15.96
N TYR A 52 -5.76 -8.31 16.48
CA TYR A 52 -5.16 -9.34 17.33
C TYR A 52 -5.18 -10.68 16.61
N ARG A 53 -4.04 -11.39 16.66
CA ARG A 53 -3.98 -12.79 16.27
C ARG A 53 -4.51 -13.64 17.43
N LYS A 54 -5.56 -14.41 17.18
CA LYS A 54 -6.08 -15.40 18.12
C LYS A 54 -5.40 -16.75 17.94
N ASN A 55 -5.19 -17.15 16.67
CA ASN A 55 -4.46 -18.35 16.25
C ASN A 55 -4.11 -18.20 14.76
N ASP A 56 -3.60 -19.26 14.12
CA ASP A 56 -3.14 -19.22 12.73
C ASP A 56 -4.26 -19.01 11.68
N HIS A 57 -5.51 -19.11 12.07
CA HIS A 57 -6.67 -18.99 11.17
C HIS A 57 -7.72 -17.98 11.66
N LYS A 58 -7.45 -17.29 12.76
CA LYS A 58 -8.42 -16.39 13.36
C LYS A 58 -7.77 -15.10 13.83
N ILE A 59 -8.36 -13.99 13.43
CA ILE A 59 -8.03 -12.67 13.95
C ILE A 59 -9.24 -12.06 14.65
N ARG A 60 -8.97 -11.20 15.62
CA ARG A 60 -9.95 -10.29 16.21
C ARG A 60 -9.61 -8.87 15.79
N ILE A 61 -10.61 -8.17 15.33
CA ILE A 61 -10.56 -6.74 15.08
C ILE A 61 -11.37 -6.06 16.17
N GLU A 62 -10.77 -5.08 16.81
CA GLU A 62 -11.38 -4.32 17.89
C GLU A 62 -11.29 -2.84 17.58
N VAL A 63 -12.35 -2.12 17.87
CA VAL A 63 -12.42 -0.67 17.75
C VAL A 63 -12.59 -0.07 19.13
N ARG A 64 -11.78 0.94 19.43
CA ARG A 64 -11.83 1.70 20.68
C ARG A 64 -12.03 3.18 20.42
N ASP A 65 -12.71 3.83 21.35
CA ASP A 65 -12.86 5.28 21.35
C ASP A 65 -11.60 6.02 21.86
N GLU A 66 -11.62 7.33 21.86
CA GLU A 66 -10.55 8.20 22.36
C GLU A 66 -10.19 7.97 23.83
N LYS A 67 -11.09 7.39 24.64
CA LYS A 67 -10.86 7.03 26.04
C LYS A 67 -10.29 5.63 26.18
N ASN A 68 -9.95 4.98 25.09
CA ASN A 68 -9.48 3.59 25.02
C ASN A 68 -10.49 2.57 25.58
N VAL A 69 -11.78 2.91 25.53
CA VAL A 69 -12.85 1.99 25.88
C VAL A 69 -13.25 1.20 24.63
N GLN A 70 -13.38 -0.12 24.80
CA GLN A 70 -13.81 -0.98 23.69
C GLN A 70 -15.19 -0.53 23.19
N TYR A 71 -15.22 -0.14 21.92
CA TYR A 71 -16.40 0.34 21.23
C TYR A 71 -17.16 -0.81 20.57
N SER A 72 -16.41 -1.69 19.89
CA SER A 72 -16.93 -2.88 19.23
C SER A 72 -15.80 -3.86 18.93
N TYR A 73 -16.14 -5.11 18.62
CA TYR A 73 -15.19 -6.08 18.12
C TYR A 73 -15.85 -7.05 17.11
N LEU A 74 -15.00 -7.66 16.27
CA LEU A 74 -15.38 -8.67 15.29
C LEU A 74 -14.30 -9.74 15.22
N ASP A 75 -14.69 -11.00 15.28
CA ASP A 75 -13.82 -12.14 15.02
C ASP A 75 -13.98 -12.56 13.56
N LEU A 76 -12.88 -12.60 12.80
CA LEU A 76 -12.81 -13.17 11.46
C LEU A 76 -12.16 -14.55 11.55
N GLU A 77 -12.86 -15.54 11.03
CA GLU A 77 -12.42 -16.93 10.99
C GLU A 77 -11.96 -17.31 9.57
N ASP A 78 -11.23 -18.41 9.44
CA ASP A 78 -10.66 -18.88 8.17
C ASP A 78 -9.79 -17.83 7.45
N CYS A 79 -9.15 -16.97 8.24
CA CYS A 79 -8.22 -15.98 7.73
C CYS A 79 -6.83 -16.58 7.52
N PHE A 80 -6.16 -16.15 6.45
CA PHE A 80 -4.71 -16.35 6.37
C PHE A 80 -4.04 -15.39 7.36
N VAL A 81 -3.73 -15.87 8.54
CA VAL A 81 -2.89 -15.12 9.47
C VAL A 81 -1.43 -15.35 9.09
N GLY A 82 -1.09 -14.90 7.90
CA GLY A 82 0.24 -15.05 7.34
C GLY A 82 1.22 -14.03 7.88
N SER A 83 2.08 -13.59 7.00
CA SER A 83 3.26 -12.81 7.34
C SER A 83 2.98 -11.34 7.62
N GLU A 84 1.91 -10.76 7.10
CA GLU A 84 1.68 -9.32 7.19
C GLU A 84 0.19 -8.97 7.27
N VAL A 85 -0.12 -8.08 8.21
CA VAL A 85 -1.44 -7.45 8.33
C VAL A 85 -1.25 -5.95 8.24
N THR A 86 -1.96 -5.31 7.31
CA THR A 86 -1.90 -3.87 7.11
C THR A 86 -3.27 -3.25 7.09
N PHE A 87 -3.34 -2.00 7.56
CA PHE A 87 -4.51 -1.16 7.37
C PHE A 87 -4.32 -0.26 6.17
N LYS A 88 -5.36 -0.17 5.35
CA LYS A 88 -5.43 0.78 4.24
C LYS A 88 -6.61 1.71 4.52
N GLY A 89 -6.36 3.01 4.62
CA GLY A 89 -7.41 3.98 4.94
C GLY A 89 -8.48 4.04 3.85
N PHE A 90 -9.74 4.15 4.24
CA PHE A 90 -10.86 4.24 3.32
C PHE A 90 -11.75 5.46 3.62
N SER A 91 -12.29 5.56 4.82
CA SER A 91 -13.05 6.72 5.34
C SER A 91 -13.10 6.67 6.85
N ASP A 92 -13.70 7.67 7.49
CA ASP A 92 -13.73 7.77 8.95
C ASP A 92 -14.33 6.54 9.64
N ASN A 93 -15.40 5.95 9.06
CA ASN A 93 -16.10 4.80 9.64
C ASN A 93 -15.75 3.48 8.97
N ARG A 94 -14.91 3.50 7.93
CA ARG A 94 -14.54 2.31 7.15
C ARG A 94 -13.04 2.19 7.05
N ILE A 95 -12.56 0.95 7.10
CA ILE A 95 -11.16 0.65 6.92
C ILE A 95 -11.01 -0.64 6.10
N ILE A 96 -9.96 -0.69 5.31
CA ILE A 96 -9.54 -1.93 4.66
C ILE A 96 -8.49 -2.59 5.54
N VAL A 97 -8.74 -3.84 5.93
CA VAL A 97 -7.75 -4.72 6.54
C VAL A 97 -7.27 -5.68 5.48
N SER A 98 -5.97 -5.66 5.22
CA SER A 98 -5.30 -6.54 4.25
C SER A 98 -4.47 -7.57 5.00
N LEU A 99 -4.75 -8.84 4.74
CA LEU A 99 -4.01 -9.98 5.26
C LEU A 99 -3.21 -10.57 4.11
N THR A 100 -1.88 -10.49 4.17
CA THR A 100 -1.01 -10.99 3.11
C THR A 100 -0.36 -12.30 3.52
N ALA A 101 -0.49 -13.31 2.70
CA ALA A 101 0.06 -14.65 2.90
C ALA A 101 1.21 -14.97 1.93
N GLY A 102 2.04 -14.01 1.61
CA GLY A 102 3.16 -14.18 0.69
C GLY A 102 2.70 -14.56 -0.72
N GLN A 103 3.13 -15.74 -1.20
CA GLN A 103 2.77 -16.22 -2.54
C GLN A 103 1.31 -16.65 -2.69
N ASP A 104 0.59 -16.86 -1.59
CA ASP A 104 -0.81 -17.30 -1.61
C ASP A 104 -1.81 -16.15 -1.81
N GLY A 105 -1.30 -14.94 -2.06
CA GLY A 105 -2.11 -13.76 -2.34
C GLY A 105 -2.46 -12.94 -1.10
N SER A 106 -3.48 -12.12 -1.23
CA SER A 106 -4.02 -11.31 -0.14
C SER A 106 -5.49 -11.63 0.12
N GLN A 107 -5.93 -11.34 1.32
CA GLN A 107 -7.31 -11.43 1.75
C GLN A 107 -7.69 -10.07 2.33
N ASP A 108 -8.44 -9.30 1.58
CA ASP A 108 -8.76 -7.92 1.92
C ASP A 108 -10.23 -7.80 2.32
N PHE A 109 -10.47 -7.14 3.46
CA PHE A 109 -11.79 -6.91 4.01
C PHE A 109 -12.05 -5.42 4.16
N CYS A 110 -13.18 -4.94 3.66
CA CYS A 110 -13.72 -3.64 4.03
C CYS A 110 -14.58 -3.81 5.28
N LEU A 111 -14.15 -3.20 6.37
CA LEU A 111 -14.86 -3.18 7.64
C LEU A 111 -15.53 -1.83 7.84
N GLU A 112 -16.71 -1.85 8.44
CA GLU A 112 -17.48 -0.66 8.77
C GLU A 112 -17.87 -0.68 10.23
N CYS A 113 -17.65 0.44 10.93
CA CYS A 113 -18.09 0.63 12.31
C CYS A 113 -19.13 1.75 12.37
N LEU A 114 -20.39 1.38 12.55
CA LEU A 114 -21.51 2.32 12.67
C LEU A 114 -22.31 2.02 13.94
N ASN A 115 -22.66 3.06 14.70
CA ASN A 115 -23.51 2.96 15.88
C ASN A 115 -23.06 1.87 16.88
N HIS A 116 -21.76 1.77 17.14
CA HIS A 116 -21.13 0.76 18.00
C HIS A 116 -21.22 -0.69 17.46
N GLU A 117 -21.49 -0.85 16.18
CA GLU A 117 -21.52 -2.15 15.54
C GLU A 117 -20.41 -2.23 14.48
N LEU A 118 -19.54 -3.23 14.60
CA LEU A 118 -18.48 -3.53 13.65
C LEU A 118 -18.90 -4.70 12.77
N SER A 119 -18.86 -4.52 11.47
CA SER A 119 -19.27 -5.52 10.49
C SER A 119 -18.34 -5.58 9.29
N VAL A 120 -18.33 -6.74 8.59
CA VAL A 120 -17.72 -6.88 7.28
C VAL A 120 -18.68 -6.31 6.24
N ARG A 121 -18.32 -5.19 5.65
CA ARG A 121 -19.08 -4.56 4.58
C ARG A 121 -18.87 -5.26 3.26
N HIS A 122 -17.63 -5.69 3.00
CA HIS A 122 -17.25 -6.38 1.80
C HIS A 122 -15.97 -7.21 2.00
N GLN A 123 -15.90 -8.36 1.35
CA GLN A 123 -14.70 -9.17 1.24
C GLN A 123 -14.31 -9.21 -0.22
N PHE A 124 -13.08 -8.76 -0.51
CA PHE A 124 -12.57 -8.79 -1.88
C PHE A 124 -12.14 -10.20 -2.28
N PRO A 125 -12.26 -10.57 -3.57
CA PRO A 125 -11.70 -11.81 -4.09
C PRO A 125 -10.21 -11.93 -3.76
N ARG A 126 -9.73 -13.13 -3.46
CA ARG A 126 -8.34 -13.38 -3.00
C ARG A 126 -7.26 -12.98 -4.00
N ASP A 127 -7.58 -12.99 -5.28
CA ASP A 127 -6.70 -12.59 -6.38
C ASP A 127 -6.70 -11.07 -6.64
N LEU A 128 -7.57 -10.32 -5.98
CA LEU A 128 -7.69 -8.87 -6.12
C LEU A 128 -7.21 -8.17 -4.84
N ALA A 129 -5.99 -7.64 -4.89
CA ALA A 129 -5.45 -6.86 -3.80
C ALA A 129 -5.99 -5.42 -3.85
N TYR A 130 -6.55 -4.93 -2.75
CA TYR A 130 -6.83 -3.52 -2.57
C TYR A 130 -5.51 -2.74 -2.48
N VAL A 131 -5.35 -1.72 -3.31
CA VAL A 131 -4.12 -0.93 -3.33
C VAL A 131 -4.29 0.39 -2.58
N PHE A 132 -5.23 1.24 -3.02
CA PHE A 132 -5.53 2.51 -2.36
C PHE A 132 -6.86 3.10 -2.83
N THR A 133 -7.36 4.06 -2.03
CA THR A 133 -8.48 4.94 -2.41
C THR A 133 -8.02 5.98 -3.42
N ILE A 134 -8.66 6.07 -4.58
CA ILE A 134 -8.39 7.08 -5.60
C ILE A 134 -8.98 8.43 -5.15
N ASP A 135 -10.28 8.41 -4.87
CA ASP A 135 -11.09 9.56 -4.43
C ASP A 135 -12.27 9.06 -3.56
N GLU A 136 -13.20 9.95 -3.20
CA GLU A 136 -14.38 9.60 -2.40
C GLU A 136 -15.26 8.54 -3.06
N GLU A 137 -15.27 8.45 -4.40
CA GLU A 137 -16.16 7.58 -5.15
C GLU A 137 -15.52 6.26 -5.59
N SER A 138 -14.17 6.20 -5.65
CA SER A 138 -13.48 5.09 -6.28
C SER A 138 -12.19 4.69 -5.62
N SER A 139 -11.86 3.39 -5.76
CA SER A 139 -10.61 2.77 -5.30
C SER A 139 -9.98 1.93 -6.40
N LEU A 140 -8.69 1.65 -6.22
CA LEU A 140 -7.91 0.80 -7.11
C LEU A 140 -7.68 -0.57 -6.46
N LEU A 141 -8.02 -1.62 -7.21
CA LEU A 141 -7.60 -3.00 -6.96
C LEU A 141 -6.67 -3.45 -8.07
N VAL A 142 -5.83 -4.42 -7.76
CA VAL A 142 -4.90 -5.01 -8.72
C VAL A 142 -4.87 -6.51 -8.56
N ASN A 143 -4.93 -7.25 -9.67
CA ASN A 143 -4.56 -8.64 -9.72
C ASN A 143 -3.06 -8.73 -10.09
N PHE A 144 -2.21 -9.07 -9.12
CA PHE A 144 -0.76 -9.14 -9.35
C PHE A 144 -0.34 -10.31 -10.25
N TYR A 145 -1.17 -11.37 -10.37
CA TYR A 145 -0.88 -12.52 -11.25
C TYR A 145 -1.21 -12.23 -12.70
N THR A 146 -2.41 -11.66 -12.96
CA THR A 146 -2.84 -11.30 -14.32
C THR A 146 -2.36 -9.92 -14.73
N THR A 147 -1.81 -9.15 -13.78
CA THR A 147 -1.34 -7.76 -13.98
C THR A 147 -2.46 -6.85 -14.49
N GLU A 148 -3.67 -7.08 -14.01
CA GLU A 148 -4.86 -6.31 -14.37
C GLU A 148 -5.25 -5.35 -13.26
N PHE A 149 -5.54 -4.13 -13.62
CA PHE A 149 -5.92 -3.03 -12.74
C PHE A 149 -7.43 -2.85 -12.81
N TYR A 150 -8.08 -2.72 -11.67
CA TYR A 150 -9.52 -2.54 -11.56
C TYR A 150 -9.84 -1.28 -10.78
N LYS A 151 -10.63 -0.40 -11.39
CA LYS A 151 -11.26 0.71 -10.68
C LYS A 151 -12.63 0.26 -10.20
N ILE A 152 -12.85 0.37 -8.90
CA ILE A 152 -14.11 -0.01 -8.26
C ILE A 152 -14.83 1.20 -7.67
N SER A 153 -16.12 1.06 -7.47
CA SER A 153 -16.94 2.00 -6.70
C SER A 153 -16.73 1.80 -5.21
N ASN A 154 -16.58 2.88 -4.46
CA ASN A 154 -16.50 2.84 -3.00
C ASN A 154 -17.84 2.61 -2.31
N HIS A 155 -18.94 2.77 -3.06
CA HIS A 155 -20.29 2.61 -2.51
C HIS A 155 -20.74 1.15 -2.48
N ASP A 156 -20.59 0.44 -3.60
CA ASP A 156 -21.11 -0.92 -3.81
C ASP A 156 -20.04 -1.93 -4.21
N PHE A 157 -18.77 -1.51 -4.30
CA PHE A 157 -17.60 -2.30 -4.68
C PHE A 157 -17.65 -2.91 -6.09
N GLN A 158 -18.57 -2.42 -6.93
CA GLN A 158 -18.66 -2.88 -8.31
C GLN A 158 -17.50 -2.37 -9.16
N ILE A 159 -17.00 -3.21 -10.06
CA ILE A 159 -15.95 -2.83 -11.03
C ILE A 159 -16.55 -1.83 -12.02
N LYS A 160 -15.96 -0.62 -12.07
CA LYS A 160 -16.32 0.45 -13.01
C LYS A 160 -15.53 0.35 -14.32
N SER A 161 -14.26 -0.05 -14.23
CA SER A 161 -13.39 -0.26 -15.40
C SER A 161 -12.23 -1.17 -15.02
N SER A 162 -11.65 -1.83 -16.04
CA SER A 162 -10.42 -2.58 -15.89
C SER A 162 -9.46 -2.28 -17.03
N GLN A 163 -8.16 -2.44 -16.75
CA GLN A 163 -7.10 -2.23 -17.72
C GLN A 163 -5.91 -3.14 -17.44
N ARG A 164 -5.38 -3.75 -18.48
CA ARG A 164 -4.08 -4.39 -18.50
C ARG A 164 -3.15 -3.63 -19.42
N PHE A 165 -2.00 -3.20 -18.94
CA PHE A 165 -1.06 -2.43 -19.74
C PHE A 165 -0.23 -3.35 -20.65
N PRO A 166 0.09 -2.93 -21.89
CA PRO A 166 0.86 -3.73 -22.84
C PRO A 166 2.24 -4.17 -22.36
N VAL A 167 2.85 -3.39 -21.47
CA VAL A 167 4.16 -3.70 -20.87
C VAL A 167 4.17 -5.05 -20.16
N PHE A 168 3.05 -5.47 -19.59
CA PHE A 168 2.92 -6.75 -18.88
C PHE A 168 2.84 -7.98 -19.82
N ALA A 169 2.97 -7.79 -21.13
CA ALA A 169 3.20 -8.92 -22.03
C ALA A 169 4.58 -9.57 -21.84
N GLN A 170 5.53 -8.81 -21.28
CA GLN A 170 6.93 -9.24 -21.08
C GLN A 170 7.34 -9.20 -19.61
N ASP A 171 6.81 -8.24 -18.85
CA ASP A 171 7.22 -7.96 -17.47
C ASP A 171 6.10 -8.34 -16.49
N GLY A 172 6.45 -8.77 -15.28
CA GLY A 172 5.52 -8.87 -14.15
C GLY A 172 5.31 -7.52 -13.46
N LEU A 173 4.21 -7.40 -12.70
CA LEU A 173 3.98 -6.25 -11.82
C LEU A 173 4.71 -6.45 -10.48
N SER A 174 5.44 -5.45 -10.05
CA SER A 174 6.12 -5.45 -8.76
C SER A 174 5.36 -4.66 -7.70
N ASN A 175 5.11 -3.37 -7.96
CA ASN A 175 4.46 -2.48 -7.01
C ASN A 175 3.59 -1.43 -7.68
N VAL A 176 2.66 -0.84 -6.90
CA VAL A 176 1.78 0.25 -7.35
C VAL A 176 1.66 1.30 -6.25
N TRP A 177 1.80 2.57 -6.59
CA TRP A 177 1.69 3.69 -5.65
C TRP A 177 0.81 4.81 -6.19
N LYS A 178 0.21 5.55 -5.28
CA LYS A 178 -0.53 6.77 -5.58
C LYS A 178 0.42 7.97 -5.52
N ILE A 179 0.45 8.79 -6.57
CA ILE A 179 1.14 10.08 -6.57
C ILE A 179 0.21 11.14 -6.00
N ASN A 180 -0.93 11.34 -6.64
CA ASN A 180 -2.01 12.25 -6.23
C ASN A 180 -3.37 11.68 -6.66
N ASN A 181 -4.42 12.51 -6.69
CA ASN A 181 -5.75 12.06 -7.10
C ASN A 181 -5.90 11.85 -8.62
N SER A 182 -4.93 12.26 -9.43
CA SER A 182 -4.93 12.12 -10.88
C SER A 182 -4.02 11.01 -11.37
N TYR A 183 -2.89 10.77 -10.71
CA TYR A 183 -1.83 9.90 -11.17
C TYR A 183 -1.43 8.83 -10.17
N GLY A 184 -1.21 7.64 -10.70
CA GLY A 184 -0.52 6.53 -10.05
C GLY A 184 0.77 6.19 -10.78
N VAL A 185 1.66 5.46 -10.11
CA VAL A 185 2.85 4.88 -10.70
C VAL A 185 2.91 3.40 -10.36
N PHE A 186 3.35 2.59 -11.28
CA PHE A 186 3.67 1.19 -11.02
C PHE A 186 5.08 0.85 -11.48
N SER A 187 5.68 -0.14 -10.87
CA SER A 187 6.94 -0.73 -11.32
C SER A 187 6.75 -2.16 -11.79
N THR A 188 7.57 -2.58 -12.73
CA THR A 188 7.64 -3.96 -13.21
C THR A 188 8.74 -4.74 -12.50
N THR A 189 8.75 -6.06 -12.65
CA THR A 189 9.81 -6.94 -12.15
C THR A 189 11.18 -6.66 -12.80
N GLU A 190 11.19 -6.02 -13.97
CA GLU A 190 12.39 -5.58 -14.68
C GLU A 190 12.85 -4.15 -14.28
N GLU A 191 12.36 -3.67 -13.13
CA GLU A 191 12.70 -2.34 -12.57
C GLU A 191 12.37 -1.17 -13.52
N ARG A 192 11.34 -1.32 -14.36
CA ARG A 192 10.79 -0.24 -15.19
C ARG A 192 9.63 0.41 -14.46
N TRP A 193 9.43 1.70 -14.70
CA TRP A 193 8.48 2.55 -13.99
C TRP A 193 7.54 3.23 -14.96
N PHE A 194 6.25 3.20 -14.67
CA PHE A 194 5.23 3.73 -15.56
C PHE A 194 4.24 4.57 -14.78
N VAL A 195 3.88 5.72 -15.34
CA VAL A 195 2.84 6.60 -14.83
C VAL A 195 1.53 6.33 -15.57
N PHE A 196 0.43 6.32 -14.84
CA PHE A 196 -0.90 6.12 -15.40
C PHE A 196 -1.92 7.06 -14.75
N HIS A 197 -2.99 7.37 -15.50
CA HIS A 197 -4.13 8.13 -15.01
C HIS A 197 -5.02 7.28 -14.12
N LEU A 198 -5.30 7.72 -12.90
CA LEU A 198 -6.17 7.00 -11.96
C LEU A 198 -7.65 7.00 -12.37
N LYS A 199 -8.12 8.05 -13.07
CA LYS A 199 -9.53 8.13 -13.50
C LYS A 199 -9.83 7.23 -14.67
N THR A 200 -8.95 7.18 -15.69
CA THR A 200 -9.17 6.45 -16.93
C THR A 200 -8.45 5.11 -17.00
N LEU A 201 -7.45 4.88 -16.13
CA LEU A 201 -6.49 3.77 -16.16
C LEU A 201 -5.65 3.76 -17.46
N GLU A 202 -5.49 4.90 -18.12
CA GLU A 202 -4.64 5.02 -19.31
C GLU A 202 -3.17 5.25 -18.91
N LEU A 203 -2.27 4.62 -19.66
CA LEU A 203 -0.85 4.83 -19.52
C LEU A 203 -0.50 6.26 -19.96
N VAL A 204 0.24 6.99 -19.12
CA VAL A 204 0.75 8.32 -19.47
C VAL A 204 2.10 8.17 -20.16
N ASP A 205 3.10 7.64 -19.47
CA ASP A 205 4.44 7.47 -20.03
C ASP A 205 5.32 6.57 -19.13
N GLU A 206 6.44 6.12 -19.67
CA GLU A 206 7.51 5.49 -18.91
C GLU A 206 8.32 6.56 -18.16
N MET A 207 8.55 6.32 -16.89
CA MET A 207 9.36 7.19 -16.04
C MET A 207 10.77 6.64 -15.91
N MET A 208 11.75 7.42 -16.35
CA MET A 208 13.17 7.12 -16.13
C MET A 208 13.60 7.79 -14.82
N LEU A 209 13.89 7.00 -13.83
CA LEU A 209 14.72 7.47 -12.74
C LEU A 209 16.09 7.78 -13.37
N ASP A 210 16.73 8.88 -12.95
CA ASP A 210 18.10 9.16 -13.35
C ASP A 210 18.95 7.98 -12.85
N LYS A 211 19.04 6.96 -13.67
CA LYS A 211 19.92 5.81 -13.48
C LYS A 211 21.30 6.37 -13.69
N CYS A 212 21.70 7.11 -12.72
CA CYS A 212 22.99 7.63 -12.52
C CYS A 212 24.02 7.12 -13.52
N ARG A 213 23.77 7.34 -14.78
CA ARG A 213 24.68 7.27 -15.91
C ARG A 213 25.74 6.15 -15.82
N GLY A 214 25.31 4.94 -15.41
CA GLY A 214 26.17 3.77 -15.32
C GLY A 214 26.83 3.51 -13.96
N GLU A 215 26.59 4.35 -12.96
CA GLU A 215 27.17 4.14 -11.62
C GLU A 215 26.40 3.12 -10.76
N TYR A 216 25.11 2.87 -11.05
CA TYR A 216 24.27 1.97 -10.24
C TYR A 216 23.75 0.79 -11.05
N SER A 217 23.69 -0.38 -10.40
CA SER A 217 23.27 -1.64 -11.00
C SER A 217 21.75 -1.80 -11.01
N GLY A 218 21.03 -1.14 -10.11
CA GLY A 218 19.58 -1.22 -10.03
C GLY A 218 18.94 -0.15 -9.14
N VAL A 219 17.63 0.02 -9.29
CA VAL A 219 16.80 0.92 -8.51
C VAL A 219 15.48 0.24 -8.20
N ASP A 220 15.10 0.18 -6.94
CA ASP A 220 13.79 -0.29 -6.52
C ASP A 220 13.08 0.74 -5.62
N THR A 221 11.75 0.67 -5.55
CA THR A 221 10.98 1.46 -4.59
C THR A 221 10.85 0.69 -3.32
N LEU A 222 11.11 1.34 -2.20
CA LEU A 222 10.94 0.74 -0.90
C LEU A 222 9.51 0.92 -0.39
N PHE A 223 9.07 2.18 -0.33
CA PHE A 223 7.77 2.54 0.23
C PHE A 223 7.37 3.96 -0.16
N GLN A 224 6.15 4.34 0.21
CA GLN A 224 5.65 5.70 0.11
C GLN A 224 5.25 6.23 1.49
N THR A 225 5.37 7.54 1.65
CA THR A 225 4.71 8.31 2.69
C THR A 225 3.51 9.06 2.12
N SER A 226 2.82 9.87 2.94
CA SER A 226 1.79 10.79 2.43
C SER A 226 2.32 11.69 1.31
N ASN A 227 3.58 12.15 1.42
CA ASN A 227 4.13 13.21 0.59
C ASN A 227 5.26 12.76 -0.33
N GLN A 228 5.87 11.60 -0.09
CA GLN A 228 7.09 11.17 -0.78
C GLN A 228 7.01 9.74 -1.30
N LEU A 229 7.73 9.47 -2.40
CA LEU A 229 8.17 8.14 -2.79
C LEU A 229 9.64 7.98 -2.40
N ILE A 230 9.97 6.85 -1.79
CA ILE A 230 11.32 6.52 -1.34
C ILE A 230 11.85 5.39 -2.20
N PHE A 231 13.02 5.61 -2.78
CA PHE A 231 13.72 4.67 -3.65
C PHE A 231 15.01 4.21 -3.01
N ARG A 232 15.39 2.98 -3.32
CA ARG A 232 16.70 2.42 -3.02
C ARG A 232 17.41 2.16 -4.33
N ARG A 233 18.61 2.74 -4.51
CA ARG A 233 19.51 2.39 -5.60
C ARG A 233 20.74 1.70 -5.07
N TYR A 234 21.28 0.79 -5.84
CA TYR A 234 22.42 0.01 -5.41
C TYR A 234 23.41 -0.23 -6.55
N ARG A 235 24.68 -0.39 -6.17
CA ARG A 235 25.74 -0.83 -7.04
C ARG A 235 26.57 -1.91 -6.37
N TYR A 236 27.25 -2.70 -7.17
CA TYR A 236 28.24 -3.66 -6.69
C TYR A 236 29.60 -3.08 -6.99
N ASN A 237 30.42 -2.88 -5.96
CA ASN A 237 31.80 -2.42 -6.05
C ASN A 237 32.68 -3.47 -5.37
N GLU A 238 33.58 -4.11 -6.16
CA GLU A 238 34.52 -5.15 -5.67
C GLU A 238 33.84 -6.25 -4.80
N GLY A 239 32.62 -6.66 -5.17
CA GLY A 239 31.85 -7.67 -4.45
C GLY A 239 31.07 -7.13 -3.24
N THR A 240 31.18 -5.85 -2.92
CA THR A 240 30.40 -5.21 -1.86
C THR A 240 29.22 -4.48 -2.47
N LYS A 241 28.01 -4.71 -1.90
CA LYS A 241 26.78 -4.01 -2.27
C LYS A 241 26.74 -2.66 -1.55
N GLU A 242 26.92 -1.57 -2.29
CA GLU A 242 26.68 -0.22 -1.80
C GLU A 242 25.24 0.18 -2.07
N VAL A 243 24.59 0.79 -1.06
CA VAL A 243 23.18 1.17 -1.12
C VAL A 243 23.05 2.66 -0.85
N GLU A 244 22.19 3.33 -1.61
CA GLU A 244 21.83 4.73 -1.40
C GLU A 244 20.31 4.88 -1.44
N TYR A 245 19.78 5.67 -0.50
CA TYR A 245 18.37 5.97 -0.42
C TYR A 245 18.08 7.37 -0.94
N MET A 246 16.99 7.49 -1.69
CA MET A 246 16.60 8.73 -2.34
C MET A 246 15.09 8.93 -2.24
N SER A 247 14.66 10.18 -2.21
CA SER A 247 13.24 10.52 -2.20
C SER A 247 12.88 11.54 -3.27
N VAL A 248 11.63 11.52 -3.68
CA VAL A 248 10.99 12.58 -4.45
C VAL A 248 9.69 12.98 -3.79
N GLU A 249 9.43 14.28 -3.72
CA GLU A 249 8.13 14.80 -3.28
C GLU A 249 7.07 14.46 -4.35
N LYS A 250 5.93 13.94 -3.92
CA LYS A 250 4.84 13.58 -4.83
C LYS A 250 4.31 14.77 -5.63
N ASN A 251 4.29 15.97 -5.02
CA ASN A 251 3.91 17.20 -5.71
C ASN A 251 4.92 17.58 -6.81
N ASP A 252 6.22 17.44 -6.55
CA ASP A 252 7.25 17.70 -7.57
C ASP A 252 7.12 16.72 -8.74
N LEU A 253 6.85 15.44 -8.43
CA LEU A 253 6.61 14.41 -9.43
C LEU A 253 5.37 14.72 -10.27
N ALA A 254 4.25 15.09 -9.63
CA ALA A 254 3.03 15.47 -10.33
C ALA A 254 3.26 16.65 -11.29
N ASN A 255 3.97 17.69 -10.86
CA ASN A 255 4.31 18.83 -11.70
C ASN A 255 5.18 18.45 -12.91
N ILE A 256 6.12 17.50 -12.75
CA ILE A 256 6.94 16.98 -13.84
C ILE A 256 6.07 16.24 -14.87
N ILE A 257 5.11 15.41 -14.39
CA ILE A 257 4.20 14.67 -15.25
C ILE A 257 3.32 15.63 -16.08
N GLU A 258 2.79 16.67 -15.45
CA GLU A 258 1.92 17.65 -16.13
C GLU A 258 2.64 18.53 -17.16
N GLN A 259 3.98 18.63 -17.07
CA GLN A 259 4.82 19.38 -18.00
C GLN A 259 5.41 18.53 -19.13
N SER A 260 5.28 17.22 -19.09
CA SER A 260 5.83 16.29 -20.07
C SER A 260 4.84 15.95 -21.19
#